data_67be1d00e0ea5ed3851c6a8d964c704a
#
_entry.id   67be1d00e0ea5ed3851c6a8d964c704a
#
_cell.length_a   1.000
_cell.length_b   1.000
_cell.length_c   1.000
_cell.angle_alpha   90.00
_cell.angle_beta   90.00
_cell.angle_gamma   90.00
#
_symmetry.space_group_name_H-M   'P 1'
#
loop_
_entity.id
_entity.type
_entity.pdbx_description
1 polymer ?
#
loop_
_entity_poly.entity_id
_entity_poly.type
_entity_poly.pdbx_seq_one_letter_code
_entity_poly.pdbx_strand_id
1 'polypeptide(L)'
;MKLLLHLLAVALSVSPYAHGQVTVQSGLAHRIERLPGQQEIVPIKLKNVGDQPCAFHIELADLSSHCDSGYRYPPPGSTDASCANWLEAETYDHVLRAHEEMIVKVRMRIPKGFNESSARACLLVTSKPEKEADKKGPRLNIELRYAVNVLYRNPMVPPVVAMEAKALAVGGDNAVWALRYQNAGNVDRIISSRAHLLNDQGEVVYQTESLHAKGLIPNQCRTVQFNKPDLPAGDYQMVVVSQTDAGEKFGVTHSLKL
;
A
#
# COMPACT_ATOMS: atom_id res chain seq x y z
N MET A 1 -28.96 -43.31 25.82
CA MET A 1 -28.74 -41.89 25.66
C MET A 1 -27.30 -41.45 26.04
N LYS A 2 -26.31 -42.35 26.01
CA LYS A 2 -24.88 -42.04 26.30
C LYS A 2 -23.92 -42.35 25.13
N LEU A 3 -24.43 -42.87 24.00
CA LEU A 3 -23.58 -43.25 22.83
C LEU A 3 -23.53 -42.16 21.73
N LEU A 4 -24.33 -41.12 21.80
CA LEU A 4 -24.38 -40.06 20.79
C LEU A 4 -23.41 -38.91 21.06
N LEU A 5 -22.78 -38.85 22.25
CA LEU A 5 -21.93 -37.72 22.65
C LEU A 5 -20.44 -37.91 22.26
N HIS A 6 -20.05 -39.11 21.81
CA HIS A 6 -18.64 -39.42 21.45
C HIS A 6 -18.36 -39.25 19.96
N LEU A 7 -19.34 -39.05 19.12
CA LEU A 7 -19.15 -38.85 17.65
C LEU A 7 -18.96 -37.38 17.23
N LEU A 8 -19.19 -36.42 18.14
CA LEU A 8 -19.06 -34.99 17.84
C LEU A 8 -17.67 -34.42 18.14
N ALA A 9 -16.81 -35.17 18.81
CA ALA A 9 -15.48 -34.69 19.25
C ALA A 9 -14.34 -34.99 18.25
N VAL A 10 -14.59 -35.75 17.19
CA VAL A 10 -13.54 -36.14 16.20
C VAL A 10 -13.51 -35.25 14.97
N ALA A 11 -14.45 -34.35 14.79
CA ALA A 11 -14.57 -33.53 13.57
C ALA A 11 -13.82 -32.17 13.60
N LEU A 12 -13.04 -31.89 14.64
CA LEU A 12 -12.41 -30.53 14.82
C LEU A 12 -10.87 -30.53 14.75
N SER A 13 -10.23 -31.58 14.25
CA SER A 13 -8.78 -31.59 14.02
C SER A 13 -8.39 -31.59 12.54
N VAL A 14 -9.08 -30.83 11.72
CA VAL A 14 -8.51 -30.42 10.43
C VAL A 14 -7.64 -29.20 10.73
N SER A 15 -6.42 -29.43 11.18
CA SER A 15 -5.38 -28.41 11.12
C SER A 15 -5.26 -27.99 9.65
N PRO A 16 -5.53 -26.74 9.28
CA PRO A 16 -5.16 -26.28 7.95
C PRO A 16 -3.64 -26.44 7.87
N TYR A 17 -3.16 -27.35 7.03
CA TYR A 17 -1.74 -27.46 6.74
C TYR A 17 -1.30 -26.08 6.24
N ALA A 18 -0.54 -25.37 7.06
CA ALA A 18 0.07 -24.11 6.66
C ALA A 18 1.14 -24.46 5.63
N HIS A 19 0.80 -24.27 4.36
CA HIS A 19 1.78 -24.38 3.28
C HIS A 19 2.88 -23.34 3.49
N GLY A 20 4.09 -23.65 3.05
CA GLY A 20 5.21 -22.71 3.10
C GLY A 20 4.79 -21.35 2.52
N GLN A 21 5.06 -20.28 3.25
CA GLN A 21 4.69 -18.92 2.89
C GLN A 21 5.81 -17.97 3.23
N VAL A 22 6.39 -17.34 2.23
CA VAL A 22 7.40 -16.30 2.44
C VAL A 22 6.71 -14.96 2.69
N THR A 23 7.10 -14.32 3.79
CA THR A 23 6.61 -12.99 4.20
C THR A 23 7.74 -11.97 4.22
N VAL A 24 7.43 -10.70 3.97
CA VAL A 24 8.37 -9.58 4.09
C VAL A 24 8.29 -9.01 5.50
N GLN A 25 9.41 -8.98 6.21
CA GLN A 25 9.55 -8.54 7.60
C GLN A 25 10.14 -7.12 7.74
N SER A 26 10.81 -6.60 6.70
CA SER A 26 11.50 -5.29 6.72
C SER A 26 10.59 -4.08 6.50
N GLY A 27 9.26 -4.30 6.43
CA GLY A 27 8.34 -3.27 5.99
C GLY A 27 8.20 -3.21 4.46
N LEU A 28 7.15 -2.51 3.99
CA LEU A 28 6.80 -2.45 2.57
C LEU A 28 7.14 -1.10 1.91
N ALA A 29 7.86 -0.22 2.61
CA ALA A 29 8.31 1.06 2.06
C ALA A 29 9.66 1.44 2.66
N HIS A 30 10.64 1.64 1.79
CA HIS A 30 11.98 2.11 2.12
C HIS A 30 12.18 3.49 1.54
N ARG A 31 12.37 4.49 2.42
CA ARG A 31 12.70 5.86 2.01
C ARG A 31 14.21 6.06 2.07
N ILE A 32 14.78 6.52 0.97
CA ILE A 32 16.21 6.68 0.77
C ILE A 32 16.49 8.13 0.44
N GLU A 33 17.32 8.77 1.26
CA GLU A 33 17.78 10.12 1.06
C GLU A 33 19.30 10.10 0.99
N ARG A 34 19.85 10.23 -0.23
CA ARG A 34 21.28 10.17 -0.55
C ARG A 34 21.56 11.13 -1.69
N LEU A 35 22.80 11.61 -1.75
CA LEU A 35 23.25 12.47 -2.85
C LEU A 35 23.35 11.69 -4.16
N PRO A 36 23.11 12.34 -5.32
CA PRO A 36 23.41 11.75 -6.63
C PRO A 36 24.86 11.25 -6.71
N GLY A 37 25.04 10.08 -7.32
CA GLY A 37 26.32 9.37 -7.40
C GLY A 37 26.64 8.45 -6.22
N GLN A 38 25.88 8.52 -5.13
CA GLN A 38 26.05 7.60 -4.00
C GLN A 38 25.35 6.26 -4.23
N GLN A 39 25.69 5.31 -3.37
CA GLN A 39 25.06 4.00 -3.32
C GLN A 39 24.42 3.78 -1.94
N GLU A 40 23.40 2.94 -1.92
CA GLU A 40 22.71 2.51 -0.70
C GLU A 40 22.42 1.01 -0.79
N ILE A 41 22.37 0.34 0.36
CA ILE A 41 21.91 -1.04 0.48
C ILE A 41 20.56 -1.05 1.17
N VAL A 42 19.58 -1.54 0.47
CA VAL A 42 18.21 -1.73 0.99
C VAL A 42 18.07 -3.19 1.43
N PRO A 43 18.02 -3.48 2.74
CA PRO A 43 17.87 -4.84 3.24
C PRO A 43 16.39 -5.25 3.20
N ILE A 44 16.08 -6.32 2.49
CA ILE A 44 14.76 -6.94 2.46
C ILE A 44 14.80 -8.20 3.29
N LYS A 45 14.24 -8.14 4.50
CA LYS A 45 14.15 -9.30 5.38
C LYS A 45 12.95 -10.15 4.99
N LEU A 46 13.21 -11.39 4.61
CA LEU A 46 12.23 -12.41 4.24
C LEU A 46 12.20 -13.50 5.29
N LYS A 47 11.03 -14.11 5.52
CA LYS A 47 10.86 -15.25 6.41
C LYS A 47 9.86 -16.22 5.81
N ASN A 48 10.21 -17.48 5.78
CA ASN A 48 9.24 -18.53 5.57
C ASN A 48 8.53 -18.81 6.90
N VAL A 49 7.23 -18.51 6.98
CA VAL A 49 6.41 -18.72 8.19
C VAL A 49 5.72 -20.09 8.20
N GLY A 50 5.86 -20.87 7.13
CA GLY A 50 5.29 -22.21 7.02
C GLY A 50 6.23 -23.30 7.46
N ASP A 51 5.69 -24.53 7.58
CA ASP A 51 6.38 -25.75 8.01
C ASP A 51 7.03 -26.51 6.84
N GLN A 52 6.91 -26.02 5.61
CA GLN A 52 7.47 -26.60 4.39
C GLN A 52 8.40 -25.60 3.70
N PRO A 53 9.38 -26.07 2.91
CA PRO A 53 10.18 -25.19 2.06
C PRO A 53 9.30 -24.38 1.13
N CYS A 54 9.67 -23.11 0.90
CA CYS A 54 8.94 -22.22 0.03
C CYS A 54 9.88 -21.39 -0.81
N ALA A 55 9.69 -21.42 -2.12
CA ALA A 55 10.42 -20.55 -3.04
C ALA A 55 9.87 -19.13 -3.01
N PHE A 56 10.74 -18.14 -3.24
CA PHE A 56 10.33 -16.79 -3.59
C PHE A 56 10.99 -16.34 -4.88
N HIS A 57 10.34 -15.39 -5.53
CA HIS A 57 10.86 -14.68 -6.69
C HIS A 57 10.75 -13.17 -6.47
N ILE A 58 11.79 -12.43 -6.82
CA ILE A 58 11.81 -10.95 -6.79
C ILE A 58 11.81 -10.42 -8.23
N GLU A 59 10.86 -9.55 -8.52
CA GLU A 59 10.75 -8.86 -9.79
C GLU A 59 10.85 -7.34 -9.53
N LEU A 60 11.62 -6.63 -10.37
CA LEU A 60 11.67 -5.17 -10.35
C LEU A 60 10.51 -4.62 -11.16
N ALA A 61 9.90 -3.57 -10.67
CA ALA A 61 8.81 -2.86 -11.34
C ALA A 61 8.89 -1.36 -11.04
N ASP A 62 8.24 -0.57 -11.84
CA ASP A 62 7.95 0.81 -11.51
C ASP A 62 6.79 0.91 -10.51
N LEU A 63 6.65 2.07 -9.90
CA LEU A 63 5.53 2.40 -9.01
C LEU A 63 4.75 3.56 -9.60
N SER A 64 3.48 3.34 -9.90
CA SER A 64 2.52 4.37 -10.25
C SER A 64 1.27 4.29 -9.37
N SER A 65 0.52 5.38 -9.27
CA SER A 65 -0.74 5.43 -8.54
C SER A 65 -1.84 5.98 -9.45
N HIS A 66 -3.00 5.37 -9.39
CA HIS A 66 -4.19 5.87 -10.06
C HIS A 66 -5.22 6.31 -9.03
N CYS A 67 -5.97 7.37 -9.35
CA CYS A 67 -6.96 7.96 -8.44
C CYS A 67 -7.91 6.92 -7.85
N ASP A 68 -8.43 6.04 -8.66
CA ASP A 68 -9.54 5.16 -8.29
C ASP A 68 -9.13 3.69 -8.09
N SER A 69 -7.99 3.26 -8.65
CA SER A 69 -7.53 1.86 -8.60
C SER A 69 -6.30 1.62 -7.74
N GLY A 70 -5.78 2.67 -7.08
CA GLY A 70 -4.62 2.57 -6.21
C GLY A 70 -3.29 2.38 -6.96
N TYR A 71 -2.37 1.61 -6.38
CA TYR A 71 -1.05 1.38 -6.97
C TYR A 71 -1.10 0.41 -8.14
N ARG A 72 -0.23 0.67 -9.12
CA ARG A 72 0.10 -0.21 -10.23
C ARG A 72 1.61 -0.37 -10.31
N TYR A 73 2.03 -1.50 -10.85
CA TYR A 73 3.41 -1.92 -10.93
C TYR A 73 3.77 -2.25 -12.38
N PRO A 74 3.90 -1.21 -13.26
CA PRO A 74 4.28 -1.44 -14.64
C PRO A 74 5.75 -1.88 -14.75
N PRO A 75 6.19 -2.39 -15.92
CA PRO A 75 7.57 -2.80 -16.15
C PRO A 75 8.58 -1.71 -15.81
N PRO A 76 9.83 -2.06 -15.45
CA PRO A 76 10.91 -1.11 -15.17
C PRO A 76 11.13 -0.10 -16.29
N GLY A 77 11.26 1.19 -15.95
CA GLY A 77 11.47 2.26 -16.91
C GLY A 77 10.22 2.74 -17.65
N SER A 78 9.01 2.29 -17.23
CA SER A 78 7.74 2.71 -17.84
C SER A 78 7.25 4.08 -17.35
N THR A 79 7.82 4.62 -16.27
CA THR A 79 7.45 5.92 -15.71
C THR A 79 8.64 6.87 -15.67
N ASP A 80 8.40 8.17 -15.86
CA ASP A 80 9.45 9.20 -15.89
C ASP A 80 10.23 9.29 -14.57
N ALA A 81 9.62 8.92 -13.46
CA ALA A 81 10.26 8.93 -12.15
C ALA A 81 10.72 7.53 -11.70
N SER A 82 11.04 6.65 -12.66
CA SER A 82 11.55 5.31 -12.36
C SER A 82 12.95 5.33 -11.79
N CYS A 83 13.19 4.56 -10.72
CA CYS A 83 14.53 4.17 -10.29
C CYS A 83 14.74 2.64 -10.31
N ALA A 84 13.88 1.90 -10.99
CA ALA A 84 13.97 0.44 -11.05
C ALA A 84 15.33 -0.03 -11.62
N ASN A 85 15.84 0.67 -12.63
CA ASN A 85 17.14 0.37 -13.25
C ASN A 85 18.36 0.76 -12.37
N TRP A 86 18.13 1.39 -11.21
CA TRP A 86 19.20 1.69 -10.24
C TRP A 86 19.35 0.56 -9.22
N LEU A 87 18.40 -0.36 -9.19
CA LEU A 87 18.30 -1.43 -8.20
C LEU A 87 18.88 -2.73 -8.76
N GLU A 88 19.63 -3.42 -7.92
CA GLU A 88 20.19 -4.74 -8.20
C GLU A 88 20.08 -5.60 -6.93
N ALA A 89 19.29 -6.68 -6.97
CA ALA A 89 19.21 -7.62 -5.88
C ALA A 89 20.37 -8.64 -5.96
N GLU A 90 20.90 -9.06 -4.81
CA GLU A 90 21.94 -10.10 -4.76
C GLU A 90 21.41 -11.48 -5.20
N THR A 91 20.10 -11.70 -5.06
CA THR A 91 19.39 -12.86 -5.61
C THR A 91 17.96 -12.48 -5.97
N TYR A 92 17.45 -13.06 -7.04
CA TYR A 92 16.08 -12.88 -7.50
C TYR A 92 15.21 -14.11 -7.22
N ASP A 93 15.80 -15.28 -7.09
CA ASP A 93 15.12 -16.55 -6.80
C ASP A 93 15.86 -17.31 -5.70
N HIS A 94 15.11 -17.83 -4.74
CA HIS A 94 15.67 -18.68 -3.69
C HIS A 94 14.58 -19.52 -3.03
N VAL A 95 14.98 -20.62 -2.39
CA VAL A 95 14.10 -21.47 -1.60
C VAL A 95 14.48 -21.34 -0.13
N LEU A 96 13.56 -20.86 0.68
CA LEU A 96 13.71 -20.83 2.15
C LEU A 96 13.19 -22.13 2.75
N ARG A 97 13.96 -22.73 3.65
CA ARG A 97 13.51 -23.86 4.46
C ARG A 97 12.37 -23.43 5.38
N ALA A 98 11.68 -24.38 6.00
CA ALA A 98 10.70 -24.07 7.03
C ALA A 98 11.30 -23.17 8.11
N HIS A 99 10.59 -22.07 8.44
CA HIS A 99 10.95 -21.06 9.43
C HIS A 99 12.27 -20.30 9.19
N GLU A 100 12.92 -20.49 8.04
CA GLU A 100 14.16 -19.80 7.70
C GLU A 100 13.93 -18.33 7.45
N GLU A 101 14.89 -17.51 7.91
CA GLU A 101 14.97 -16.08 7.65
C GLU A 101 16.17 -15.79 6.73
N MET A 102 15.99 -14.85 5.81
CA MET A 102 17.04 -14.40 4.92
C MET A 102 16.95 -12.88 4.74
N ILE A 103 18.08 -12.22 4.62
CA ILE A 103 18.14 -10.81 4.21
C ILE A 103 18.68 -10.76 2.79
N VAL A 104 17.82 -10.37 1.85
CA VAL A 104 18.23 -10.05 0.47
C VAL A 104 18.71 -8.61 0.44
N LYS A 105 19.97 -8.39 0.07
CA LYS A 105 20.53 -7.04 -0.09
C LYS A 105 20.23 -6.55 -1.49
N VAL A 106 19.52 -5.42 -1.57
CA VAL A 106 19.26 -4.73 -2.83
C VAL A 106 20.14 -3.50 -2.89
N ARG A 107 21.07 -3.49 -3.82
CA ARG A 107 21.97 -2.36 -4.05
C ARG A 107 21.27 -1.33 -4.93
N MET A 108 21.23 -0.09 -4.48
CA MET A 108 20.76 1.05 -5.23
C MET A 108 21.96 1.91 -5.64
N ARG A 109 22.12 2.17 -6.95
CA ARG A 109 23.17 3.03 -7.50
C ARG A 109 22.51 4.28 -8.08
N ILE A 110 22.63 5.40 -7.38
CA ILE A 110 22.01 6.66 -7.77
C ILE A 110 22.89 7.30 -8.87
N PRO A 111 22.33 7.65 -10.05
CA PRO A 111 23.10 8.29 -11.12
C PRO A 111 23.69 9.63 -10.68
N LYS A 112 24.94 9.91 -11.03
CA LYS A 112 25.63 11.16 -10.68
C LYS A 112 24.95 12.42 -11.23
N GLY A 113 24.31 12.33 -12.39
CA GLY A 113 23.64 13.44 -13.05
C GLY A 113 22.14 13.55 -12.72
N PHE A 114 21.64 12.79 -11.73
CA PHE A 114 20.23 12.89 -11.38
C PHE A 114 19.92 14.23 -10.71
N ASN A 115 19.04 15.02 -11.30
CA ASN A 115 18.68 16.38 -10.89
C ASN A 115 17.20 16.52 -10.52
N GLU A 116 16.39 15.48 -10.69
CA GLU A 116 15.01 15.47 -10.26
C GLU A 116 14.88 15.36 -8.73
N SER A 117 13.74 15.71 -8.19
CA SER A 117 13.46 15.72 -6.74
C SER A 117 13.34 14.32 -6.14
N SER A 118 12.79 13.38 -6.89
CA SER A 118 12.49 12.04 -6.39
C SER A 118 12.42 11.02 -7.52
N ALA A 119 12.67 9.77 -7.18
CA ALA A 119 12.44 8.63 -8.06
C ALA A 119 11.88 7.46 -7.25
N ARG A 120 11.26 6.51 -7.90
CA ARG A 120 10.57 5.42 -7.23
C ARG A 120 10.61 4.12 -8.04
N ALA A 121 10.58 3.02 -7.30
CA ALA A 121 10.49 1.68 -7.86
C ALA A 121 9.77 0.76 -6.89
N CYS A 122 9.52 -0.45 -7.31
CA CYS A 122 8.94 -1.50 -6.49
C CYS A 122 9.69 -2.82 -6.71
N LEU A 123 9.92 -3.54 -5.61
CA LEU A 123 10.30 -4.94 -5.65
C LEU A 123 9.06 -5.77 -5.37
N LEU A 124 8.67 -6.59 -6.33
CA LEU A 124 7.55 -7.50 -6.20
C LEU A 124 8.08 -8.85 -5.72
N VAL A 125 7.87 -9.16 -4.45
CA VAL A 125 8.29 -10.42 -3.84
C VAL A 125 7.13 -11.39 -3.88
N THR A 126 7.23 -12.39 -4.74
CA THR A 126 6.21 -13.43 -4.92
C THR A 126 6.61 -14.69 -4.16
N SER A 127 5.74 -15.15 -3.27
CA SER A 127 5.88 -16.42 -2.56
C SER A 127 5.26 -17.52 -3.41
N LYS A 128 6.05 -18.55 -3.73
CA LYS A 128 5.61 -19.70 -4.53
C LYS A 128 5.69 -20.97 -3.67
N PRO A 129 4.58 -21.37 -3.03
CA PRO A 129 4.57 -22.63 -2.30
C PRO A 129 4.86 -23.79 -3.26
N GLU A 130 5.62 -24.78 -2.77
CA GLU A 130 5.93 -25.97 -3.54
C GLU A 130 4.61 -26.71 -3.88
N LYS A 131 4.47 -27.12 -5.15
CA LYS A 131 3.30 -27.88 -5.57
C LYS A 131 3.36 -29.26 -4.94
N GLU A 132 2.50 -29.53 -3.97
CA GLU A 132 2.31 -30.90 -3.50
C GLU A 132 1.81 -31.77 -4.65
N ALA A 133 2.52 -32.86 -4.96
CA ALA A 133 2.12 -33.85 -5.94
C ALA A 133 0.85 -34.59 -5.50
N ASP A 134 -0.11 -34.71 -6.41
CA ASP A 134 -1.19 -35.72 -6.46
C ASP A 134 -2.12 -35.97 -5.25
N LYS A 135 -2.55 -34.96 -4.53
CA LYS A 135 -3.78 -35.12 -3.71
C LYS A 135 -5.02 -34.84 -4.54
N LYS A 136 -5.91 -35.85 -4.68
CA LYS A 136 -7.22 -35.70 -5.36
C LYS A 136 -8.17 -34.85 -4.50
N GLY A 137 -8.74 -33.80 -5.05
CA GLY A 137 -9.75 -32.94 -4.40
C GLY A 137 -9.66 -31.48 -4.85
N PRO A 138 -10.64 -30.63 -4.53
CA PRO A 138 -10.58 -29.21 -4.83
C PRO A 138 -9.44 -28.56 -4.04
N ARG A 139 -8.63 -27.73 -4.71
CA ARG A 139 -7.47 -27.05 -4.13
C ARG A 139 -7.56 -25.57 -4.31
N LEU A 140 -7.21 -24.83 -3.27
CA LEU A 140 -6.99 -23.40 -3.31
C LEU A 140 -5.47 -23.16 -3.31
N ASN A 141 -4.90 -22.75 -4.44
CA ASN A 141 -3.51 -22.31 -4.51
C ASN A 141 -3.50 -20.79 -4.27
N ILE A 142 -2.96 -20.37 -3.14
CA ILE A 142 -2.81 -18.94 -2.83
C ILE A 142 -1.36 -18.55 -3.13
N GLU A 143 -1.18 -17.63 -4.05
CA GLU A 143 0.09 -16.97 -4.32
C GLU A 143 0.07 -15.58 -3.64
N LEU A 144 1.02 -15.32 -2.76
CA LEU A 144 1.16 -14.02 -2.12
C LEU A 144 2.25 -13.21 -2.83
N ARG A 145 1.91 -11.97 -3.14
CA ARG A 145 2.80 -11.02 -3.77
C ARG A 145 2.87 -9.75 -2.93
N TYR A 146 4.06 -9.49 -2.38
CA TYR A 146 4.35 -8.27 -1.62
C TYR A 146 4.96 -7.22 -2.53
N ALA A 147 4.44 -6.00 -2.48
CA ALA A 147 5.00 -4.86 -3.16
C ALA A 147 5.84 -4.03 -2.18
N VAL A 148 7.16 -4.13 -2.29
CA VAL A 148 8.10 -3.39 -1.45
C VAL A 148 8.56 -2.15 -2.21
N ASN A 149 8.05 -0.99 -1.81
CA ASN A 149 8.31 0.27 -2.47
C ASN A 149 9.67 0.85 -2.06
N VAL A 150 10.45 1.28 -3.03
CA VAL A 150 11.69 2.04 -2.85
C VAL A 150 11.43 3.47 -3.32
N LEU A 151 11.50 4.42 -2.39
CA LEU A 151 11.19 5.82 -2.60
C LEU A 151 12.47 6.63 -2.37
N TYR A 152 13.09 7.07 -3.46
CA TYR A 152 14.28 7.91 -3.41
C TYR A 152 13.90 9.39 -3.40
N ARG A 153 14.60 10.16 -2.56
CA ARG A 153 14.55 11.60 -2.52
C ARG A 153 15.96 12.18 -2.71
N ASN A 154 16.06 13.16 -3.60
CA ASN A 154 17.27 13.94 -3.81
C ASN A 154 17.31 15.09 -2.78
N PRO A 155 18.26 15.08 -1.82
CA PRO A 155 18.35 16.14 -0.81
C PRO A 155 18.82 17.48 -1.36
N MET A 156 19.35 17.51 -2.58
CA MET A 156 19.78 18.76 -3.26
C MET A 156 18.58 19.57 -3.79
N VAL A 157 17.42 18.96 -3.96
CA VAL A 157 16.21 19.61 -4.45
C VAL A 157 15.29 19.96 -3.28
N PRO A 158 14.98 21.26 -3.06
CA PRO A 158 14.09 21.66 -1.96
C PRO A 158 12.73 20.97 -2.03
N PRO A 159 12.14 20.59 -0.89
CA PRO A 159 10.79 20.02 -0.87
C PRO A 159 9.75 21.07 -1.22
N VAL A 160 8.86 20.70 -2.12
CA VAL A 160 7.64 21.45 -2.45
C VAL A 160 6.45 20.59 -2.04
N VAL A 161 5.67 21.07 -1.08
CA VAL A 161 4.43 20.43 -0.65
C VAL A 161 3.26 21.17 -1.27
N ALA A 162 2.54 20.50 -2.16
CA ALA A 162 1.34 21.03 -2.81
C ALA A 162 0.29 19.91 -2.85
N MET A 163 -0.56 19.89 -1.83
CA MET A 163 -1.61 18.89 -1.68
C MET A 163 -2.97 19.53 -1.93
N GLU A 164 -3.75 18.92 -2.79
CA GLU A 164 -5.12 19.32 -3.06
C GLU A 164 -6.07 18.21 -2.64
N ALA A 165 -7.22 18.60 -2.09
CA ALA A 165 -8.31 17.69 -1.78
C ALA A 165 -9.57 18.15 -2.49
N LYS A 166 -10.33 17.20 -3.04
CA LYS A 166 -11.64 17.44 -3.65
C LYS A 166 -12.63 16.42 -3.11
N ALA A 167 -13.72 16.92 -2.53
CA ALA A 167 -14.83 16.06 -2.17
C ALA A 167 -15.59 15.68 -3.45
N LEU A 168 -15.89 14.40 -3.60
CA LEU A 168 -16.67 13.84 -4.69
C LEU A 168 -17.89 13.17 -4.09
N ALA A 169 -19.09 13.58 -4.50
CA ALA A 169 -20.28 12.78 -4.28
C ALA A 169 -20.26 11.64 -5.33
N VAL A 170 -20.15 10.41 -4.90
CA VAL A 170 -20.37 9.27 -5.79
C VAL A 170 -21.88 9.08 -5.89
N GLY A 171 -22.46 9.49 -7.03
CA GLY A 171 -23.90 9.46 -7.25
C GLY A 171 -24.45 8.03 -7.42
N GLY A 172 -25.73 7.87 -7.15
CA GLY A 172 -26.51 6.64 -7.24
C GLY A 172 -26.90 6.11 -5.86
N ASP A 173 -27.63 5.00 -5.83
CA ASP A 173 -28.09 4.31 -4.59
C ASP A 173 -26.94 3.80 -3.70
N ASN A 174 -25.69 4.01 -4.10
CA ASN A 174 -24.51 3.65 -3.35
C ASN A 174 -24.23 4.68 -2.25
N ALA A 175 -24.40 4.27 -1.04
CA ALA A 175 -24.16 5.01 0.20
C ALA A 175 -22.68 5.32 0.46
N VAL A 176 -21.89 5.66 -0.57
CA VAL A 176 -20.44 5.86 -0.46
C VAL A 176 -20.07 7.26 -0.95
N TRP A 177 -19.35 7.97 -0.11
CA TRP A 177 -18.71 9.24 -0.44
C TRP A 177 -17.22 9.04 -0.71
N ALA A 178 -16.64 9.95 -1.48
CA ALA A 178 -15.23 9.87 -1.84
C ALA A 178 -14.53 11.22 -1.69
N LEU A 179 -13.28 11.16 -1.26
CA LEU A 179 -12.33 12.27 -1.26
C LEU A 179 -11.19 11.94 -2.21
N ARG A 180 -10.94 12.79 -3.19
CA ARG A 180 -9.79 12.68 -4.09
C ARG A 180 -8.71 13.63 -3.64
N TYR A 181 -7.54 13.07 -3.41
CA TYR A 181 -6.30 13.81 -3.13
C TYR A 181 -5.43 13.84 -4.37
N GLN A 182 -4.81 14.99 -4.63
CA GLN A 182 -3.79 15.16 -5.64
C GLN A 182 -2.53 15.72 -5.00
N ASN A 183 -1.38 15.12 -5.33
CA ASN A 183 -0.08 15.65 -4.97
C ASN A 183 0.51 16.39 -6.18
N ALA A 184 0.42 17.70 -6.17
CA ALA A 184 1.06 18.58 -7.18
C ALA A 184 2.48 19.00 -6.74
N GLY A 185 2.95 18.53 -5.58
CA GLY A 185 4.30 18.77 -5.07
C GLY A 185 5.31 17.74 -5.57
N ASN A 186 6.50 17.79 -4.98
CA ASN A 186 7.63 16.94 -5.37
C ASN A 186 8.08 15.94 -4.28
N VAL A 187 7.29 15.79 -3.20
CA VAL A 187 7.56 14.87 -2.10
C VAL A 187 6.38 13.94 -1.87
N ASP A 188 6.65 12.67 -1.55
CA ASP A 188 5.61 11.73 -1.14
C ASP A 188 5.09 12.06 0.25
N ARG A 189 3.78 11.82 0.48
CA ARG A 189 3.12 12.06 1.77
C ARG A 189 2.13 10.96 2.10
N ILE A 190 1.97 10.71 3.40
CA ILE A 190 0.84 9.98 3.95
C ILE A 190 -0.14 11.03 4.46
N ILE A 191 -1.41 10.89 4.10
CA ILE A 191 -2.45 11.85 4.50
C ILE A 191 -3.41 11.16 5.44
N SER A 192 -3.70 11.80 6.57
CA SER A 192 -4.80 11.47 7.47
C SER A 192 -5.85 12.55 7.41
N SER A 193 -7.11 12.19 7.31
CA SER A 193 -8.21 13.13 7.16
C SER A 193 -9.39 12.78 8.05
N ARG A 194 -10.15 13.79 8.44
CA ARG A 194 -11.48 13.64 9.04
C ARG A 194 -12.47 14.52 8.28
N ALA A 195 -13.62 13.96 7.97
CA ALA A 195 -14.74 14.72 7.44
C ALA A 195 -15.76 14.96 8.55
N HIS A 196 -16.20 16.19 8.67
CA HIS A 196 -17.27 16.65 9.56
C HIS A 196 -18.45 17.09 8.70
N LEU A 197 -19.65 16.67 9.04
CA LEU A 197 -20.86 17.20 8.44
C LEU A 197 -21.51 18.15 9.42
N LEU A 198 -21.81 19.33 8.92
CA LEU A 198 -22.51 20.37 9.65
C LEU A 198 -23.92 20.53 9.06
N ASN A 199 -24.91 20.74 9.92
CA ASN A 199 -26.25 21.11 9.52
C ASN A 199 -26.30 22.62 9.14
N ASP A 200 -27.47 23.14 8.79
CA ASP A 200 -27.74 24.54 8.47
C ASP A 200 -27.48 25.51 9.65
N GLN A 201 -27.48 25.01 10.89
CA GLN A 201 -27.12 25.77 12.10
C GLN A 201 -25.59 25.78 12.34
N GLY A 202 -24.80 25.05 11.55
CA GLY A 202 -23.37 24.93 11.74
C GLY A 202 -22.96 23.93 12.83
N GLU A 203 -23.86 23.08 13.29
CA GLU A 203 -23.58 22.04 14.28
C GLU A 203 -23.06 20.79 13.60
N VAL A 204 -22.04 20.13 14.19
CA VAL A 204 -21.50 18.87 13.69
C VAL A 204 -22.47 17.74 14.00
N VAL A 205 -23.14 17.23 12.97
CA VAL A 205 -24.11 16.12 13.08
C VAL A 205 -23.51 14.76 12.78
N TYR A 206 -22.34 14.73 12.13
CA TYR A 206 -21.60 13.50 11.85
C TYR A 206 -20.11 13.77 11.68
N GLN A 207 -19.29 12.81 12.09
CA GLN A 207 -17.85 12.82 11.91
C GLN A 207 -17.36 11.44 11.52
N THR A 208 -16.48 11.36 10.53
CA THR A 208 -15.84 10.10 10.16
C THR A 208 -14.74 9.71 11.16
N GLU A 209 -14.43 8.43 11.19
CA GLU A 209 -13.13 8.00 11.70
C GLU A 209 -12.00 8.59 10.85
N SER A 210 -10.76 8.43 11.30
CA SER A 210 -9.61 8.91 10.55
C SER A 210 -9.45 8.12 9.25
N LEU A 211 -9.56 8.81 8.12
CA LEU A 211 -9.35 8.27 6.79
C LEU A 211 -7.87 8.42 6.40
N HIS A 212 -7.26 7.38 5.86
CA HIS A 212 -5.85 7.39 5.51
C HIS A 212 -5.63 7.19 4.01
N ALA A 213 -5.03 8.19 3.36
CA ALA A 213 -4.50 8.07 2.00
C ALA A 213 -2.99 7.82 2.07
N LYS A 214 -2.61 6.55 2.26
CA LYS A 214 -1.20 6.16 2.34
C LYS A 214 -0.51 6.28 0.98
N GLY A 215 0.69 6.85 0.96
CA GLY A 215 1.58 6.86 -0.19
C GLY A 215 1.07 7.69 -1.37
N LEU A 216 0.68 8.94 -1.12
CA LEU A 216 0.40 9.90 -2.18
C LEU A 216 1.72 10.42 -2.75
N ILE A 217 2.14 9.83 -3.86
CA ILE A 217 3.41 10.14 -4.53
C ILE A 217 3.30 11.36 -5.44
N PRO A 218 4.40 12.07 -5.74
CA PRO A 218 4.40 13.28 -6.58
C PRO A 218 3.69 13.11 -7.92
N ASN A 219 2.97 14.13 -8.34
CA ASN A 219 2.21 14.22 -9.59
C ASN A 219 1.13 13.14 -9.76
N GLN A 220 0.67 12.54 -8.66
CA GLN A 220 -0.36 11.51 -8.70
C GLN A 220 -1.49 11.79 -7.74
N CYS A 221 -2.57 11.04 -7.90
CA CYS A 221 -3.80 11.20 -7.13
C CYS A 221 -4.22 9.90 -6.46
N ARG A 222 -5.10 10.01 -5.47
CA ARG A 222 -5.72 8.88 -4.80
C ARG A 222 -7.10 9.24 -4.28
N THR A 223 -8.05 8.33 -4.46
CA THR A 223 -9.39 8.43 -3.91
C THR A 223 -9.50 7.57 -2.65
N VAL A 224 -10.06 8.16 -1.59
CA VAL A 224 -10.42 7.47 -0.35
C VAL A 224 -11.94 7.50 -0.24
N GLN A 225 -12.53 6.35 0.05
CA GLN A 225 -13.98 6.19 0.17
C GLN A 225 -14.37 6.00 1.64
N PHE A 226 -15.56 6.46 1.99
CA PHE A 226 -16.20 6.23 3.27
C PHE A 226 -17.73 6.16 3.13
N ASN A 227 -18.37 5.48 4.05
CA ASN A 227 -19.81 5.28 3.99
C ASN A 227 -20.55 6.61 4.20
N LYS A 228 -21.58 6.84 3.41
CA LYS A 228 -22.54 7.91 3.63
C LYS A 228 -23.27 7.63 4.95
N PRO A 229 -23.34 8.59 5.89
CA PRO A 229 -24.15 8.42 7.08
C PRO A 229 -25.65 8.47 6.73
N ASP A 230 -26.45 7.80 7.53
CA ASP A 230 -27.91 7.90 7.46
C ASP A 230 -28.33 9.19 8.18
N LEU A 231 -28.69 10.21 7.41
CA LEU A 231 -29.09 11.52 7.90
C LEU A 231 -30.41 11.94 7.25
N PRO A 232 -31.22 12.77 7.92
CA PRO A 232 -32.44 13.35 7.34
C PRO A 232 -32.15 14.10 6.05
N ALA A 233 -33.18 14.22 5.19
CA ALA A 233 -33.09 15.10 4.03
C ALA A 233 -32.87 16.55 4.48
N GLY A 234 -31.92 17.24 3.85
CA GLY A 234 -31.57 18.62 4.21
C GLY A 234 -30.32 19.11 3.52
N ASP A 235 -29.97 20.36 3.81
CA ASP A 235 -28.75 21.00 3.33
C ASP A 235 -27.66 20.84 4.39
N TYR A 236 -26.50 20.34 3.96
CA TYR A 236 -25.36 20.07 4.81
C TYR A 236 -24.07 20.67 4.22
N GLN A 237 -23.12 20.93 5.10
CA GLN A 237 -21.78 21.31 4.72
C GLN A 237 -20.80 20.22 5.19
N MET A 238 -20.08 19.60 4.25
CA MET A 238 -18.98 18.71 4.57
C MET A 238 -17.68 19.51 4.65
N VAL A 239 -17.05 19.51 5.82
CA VAL A 239 -15.73 20.10 6.06
C VAL A 239 -14.74 18.97 6.28
N VAL A 240 -13.76 18.86 5.39
CA VAL A 240 -12.68 17.88 5.51
C VAL A 240 -11.41 18.57 5.96
N VAL A 241 -10.86 18.11 7.06
CA VAL A 241 -9.55 18.54 7.56
C VAL A 241 -8.55 17.42 7.34
N SER A 242 -7.47 17.73 6.65
CA SER A 242 -6.41 16.78 6.30
C SER A 242 -5.08 17.23 6.86
N GLN A 243 -4.26 16.26 7.27
CA GLN A 243 -2.90 16.49 7.75
C GLN A 243 -1.96 15.46 7.13
N THR A 244 -0.78 15.89 6.70
CA THR A 244 0.28 15.00 6.23
C THR A 244 1.08 14.42 7.42
N ASP A 245 1.85 13.37 7.15
CA ASP A 245 2.81 12.77 8.10
C ASP A 245 3.93 13.74 8.53
N ALA A 246 4.16 14.82 7.78
CA ALA A 246 5.10 15.89 8.14
C ALA A 246 4.43 17.08 8.86
N GLY A 247 3.10 17.04 9.08
CA GLY A 247 2.36 18.01 9.86
C GLY A 247 1.71 19.15 9.05
N GLU A 248 1.88 19.20 7.73
CA GLU A 248 1.20 20.18 6.89
C GLU A 248 -0.32 19.93 6.93
N LYS A 249 -1.10 21.02 7.05
CA LYS A 249 -2.57 20.95 7.13
C LYS A 249 -3.21 21.63 5.94
N PHE A 250 -4.28 21.03 5.45
CA PHE A 250 -5.12 21.56 4.37
C PHE A 250 -6.54 21.00 4.50
N GLY A 251 -7.48 21.58 3.80
CA GLY A 251 -8.86 21.14 3.87
C GLY A 251 -9.68 21.53 2.66
N VAL A 252 -10.87 20.98 2.61
CA VAL A 252 -11.88 21.32 1.59
C VAL A 252 -13.25 21.36 2.26
N THR A 253 -14.07 22.29 1.78
CA THR A 253 -15.49 22.40 2.15
C THR A 253 -16.33 22.09 0.93
N HIS A 254 -17.40 21.32 1.11
CA HIS A 254 -18.33 20.97 0.03
C HIS A 254 -19.77 21.01 0.56
N SER A 255 -20.64 21.73 -0.15
CA SER A 255 -22.08 21.76 0.15
C SER A 255 -22.74 20.52 -0.40
N LEU A 256 -23.60 19.91 0.38
CA LEU A 256 -24.33 18.67 0.10
C LEU A 256 -25.82 18.90 0.31
N LYS A 257 -26.63 18.28 -0.54
CA LYS A 257 -28.06 18.16 -0.35
C LYS A 257 -28.41 16.68 -0.26
N LEU A 258 -28.96 16.25 0.85
CA LEU A 258 -29.36 14.87 1.11
C LEU A 258 -30.87 14.72 0.98
#